data_bb3c90d2190ea4e67a346862e909e08a
#
_entry.id   bb3c90d2190ea4e67a346862e909e08a
#
_cell.length_a   1.000
_cell.length_b   1.000
_cell.length_c   1.000
_cell.angle_alpha   90.00
_cell.angle_beta   90.00
_cell.angle_gamma   90.00
#
_symmetry.space_group_name_H-M   'P 1'
#
loop_
_entity.id
_entity.type
_entity.pdbx_description
1 polymer ?
#
loop_
_entity_poly.entity_id
_entity_poly.type
_entity_poly.pdbx_seq_one_letter_code
_entity_poly.pdbx_strand_id
1 'polypeptide(L)'
;MDKLHTWGPPIWQTTLDDSIIRDLLEQGDAVRNNRQFNAESDLAMNTHDEWNYTPDFIKWFSQAIRGKLDEYMQIWGKHQGQTYNKWLSYWYIDNLWVNYMQQHDCNPLHDHTGTISFIIYLNDVPELKTEKQRLNLTNNGPIPGSVMFTHNDERKEFFPSKGHFYLFPSNTLHMVVPYKSDVTRISVSGNIIFPT
;
A
#
# COMPACT_ATOMS: atom_id res chain seq x y z
N MET A 1 13.54 -10.72 -1.77
CA MET A 1 13.95 -10.64 -3.19
C MET A 1 12.91 -9.79 -3.92
N ASP A 2 13.36 -8.70 -4.50
CA ASP A 2 12.50 -7.74 -5.20
C ASP A 2 11.87 -8.36 -6.45
N LYS A 3 10.61 -8.05 -6.71
CA LYS A 3 9.85 -8.62 -7.83
C LYS A 3 9.17 -7.51 -8.62
N LEU A 4 9.33 -7.54 -9.93
CA LEU A 4 8.56 -6.74 -10.86
C LEU A 4 7.43 -7.58 -11.47
N HIS A 5 6.21 -7.11 -11.34
CA HIS A 5 5.03 -7.74 -11.95
C HIS A 5 4.61 -6.94 -13.19
N THR A 6 4.83 -7.51 -14.37
CA THR A 6 4.55 -6.89 -15.68
C THR A 6 3.39 -7.58 -16.36
N TRP A 7 2.19 -7.07 -16.20
CA TRP A 7 0.95 -7.56 -16.83
C TRP A 7 0.10 -6.38 -17.36
N GLY A 8 0.52 -5.17 -17.03
CA GLY A 8 -0.08 -3.90 -17.33
C GLY A 8 0.78 -2.84 -16.67
N PRO A 9 0.24 -2.01 -15.78
CA PRO A 9 1.04 -1.09 -14.98
C PRO A 9 2.11 -1.83 -14.17
N PRO A 10 3.35 -1.30 -14.08
CA PRO A 10 4.40 -1.98 -13.33
C PRO A 10 4.11 -1.90 -11.82
N ILE A 11 3.91 -3.03 -11.18
CA ILE A 11 3.82 -3.16 -9.73
C ILE A 11 5.13 -3.75 -9.24
N TRP A 12 5.84 -3.00 -8.44
CA TRP A 12 7.10 -3.45 -7.85
C TRP A 12 6.92 -3.82 -6.39
N GLN A 13 7.25 -5.06 -6.08
CA GLN A 13 7.26 -5.60 -4.73
C GLN A 13 8.69 -5.60 -4.21
N THR A 14 8.90 -4.95 -3.08
CA THR A 14 10.16 -4.96 -2.33
C THR A 14 9.87 -5.14 -0.84
N THR A 15 10.87 -4.98 0.00
CA THR A 15 10.74 -5.05 1.46
C THR A 15 11.38 -3.83 2.10
N LEU A 16 10.85 -3.44 3.26
CA LEU A 16 11.47 -2.46 4.15
C LEU A 16 12.13 -3.16 5.35
N ASP A 17 13.12 -2.49 5.93
CA ASP A 17 13.80 -2.97 7.11
C ASP A 17 12.87 -2.97 8.33
N ASP A 18 13.07 -3.93 9.24
CA ASP A 18 12.24 -4.07 10.46
C ASP A 18 12.25 -2.81 11.34
N SER A 19 13.31 -2.01 11.32
CA SER A 19 13.37 -0.73 12.02
C SER A 19 12.35 0.27 11.47
N ILE A 20 12.23 0.38 10.14
CA ILE A 20 11.25 1.27 9.50
C ILE A 20 9.83 0.78 9.77
N ILE A 21 9.60 -0.53 9.73
CA ILE A 21 8.29 -1.13 10.03
C ILE A 21 7.88 -0.84 11.48
N ARG A 22 8.81 -0.97 12.44
CA ARG A 22 8.58 -0.62 13.83
C ARG A 22 8.23 0.86 14.00
N ASP A 23 9.01 1.75 13.39
CA ASP A 23 8.79 3.19 13.50
C ASP A 23 7.44 3.60 12.89
N LEU A 24 7.03 2.99 11.76
CA LEU A 24 5.70 3.17 11.17
C LEU A 24 4.60 2.72 12.14
N LEU A 25 4.75 1.58 12.79
CA LEU A 25 3.76 1.06 13.73
C LEU A 25 3.66 1.96 14.97
N GLU A 26 4.79 2.31 15.60
CA GLU A 26 4.84 3.17 16.78
C GLU A 26 4.22 4.54 16.53
N GLN A 27 4.53 5.17 15.39
CA GLN A 27 3.95 6.46 15.04
C GLN A 27 2.47 6.36 14.62
N GLY A 28 2.08 5.26 13.97
CA GLY A 28 0.68 4.96 13.66
C GLY A 28 -0.16 4.85 14.93
N ASP A 29 0.32 4.09 15.92
CA ASP A 29 -0.33 3.94 17.22
C ASP A 29 -0.39 5.28 17.99
N ALA A 30 0.61 6.13 17.86
CA ALA A 30 0.65 7.46 18.50
C ALA A 30 -0.39 8.43 17.94
N VAL A 31 -0.72 8.36 16.65
CA VAL A 31 -1.76 9.21 16.03
C VAL A 31 -3.16 8.61 16.14
N ARG A 32 -3.26 7.31 16.38
CA ARG A 32 -4.53 6.58 16.49
C ARG A 32 -5.40 7.16 17.60
N ASN A 33 -6.70 7.31 17.33
CA ASN A 33 -7.69 7.93 18.22
C ASN A 33 -7.52 9.44 18.45
N ASN A 34 -6.59 10.09 17.78
CA ASN A 34 -6.49 11.55 17.80
C ASN A 34 -7.24 12.14 16.61
N ARG A 35 -8.39 12.76 16.87
CA ARG A 35 -9.29 13.32 15.84
C ARG A 35 -8.61 14.26 14.85
N GLN A 36 -7.52 14.91 15.22
CA GLN A 36 -6.75 15.79 14.34
C GLN A 36 -6.15 15.02 13.16
N PHE A 37 -5.87 13.73 13.33
CA PHE A 37 -5.23 12.87 12.31
C PHE A 37 -6.21 11.88 11.69
N ASN A 38 -7.52 12.00 11.94
CA ASN A 38 -8.51 11.12 11.32
C ASN A 38 -8.48 11.29 9.80
N ALA A 39 -8.37 10.19 9.07
CA ALA A 39 -8.26 10.14 7.61
C ALA A 39 -9.55 9.64 6.91
N GLU A 40 -10.54 9.18 7.67
CA GLU A 40 -11.74 8.51 7.15
C GLU A 40 -12.53 9.34 6.12
N SER A 41 -12.59 10.66 6.30
CA SER A 41 -13.35 11.54 5.39
C SER A 41 -12.72 11.71 4.01
N ASP A 42 -11.43 11.39 3.88
CA ASP A 42 -10.64 11.67 2.69
C ASP A 42 -10.41 10.40 1.84
N LEU A 43 -10.87 9.25 2.35
CA LEU A 43 -10.60 7.95 1.76
C LEU A 43 -11.88 7.25 1.28
N ALA A 44 -11.77 6.48 0.21
CA ALA A 44 -12.88 5.73 -0.41
C ALA A 44 -13.29 4.47 0.38
N MET A 45 -12.76 4.28 1.57
CA MET A 45 -12.87 3.03 2.33
C MET A 45 -14.16 2.96 3.17
N ASN A 46 -14.59 1.73 3.39
CA ASN A 46 -15.60 1.42 4.40
C ASN A 46 -14.90 0.83 5.63
N THR A 47 -13.94 1.58 6.17
CA THR A 47 -13.23 1.31 7.41
C THR A 47 -13.39 2.50 8.34
N HIS A 48 -13.23 2.29 9.64
CA HIS A 48 -13.43 3.32 10.66
C HIS A 48 -12.19 3.55 11.52
N ASP A 49 -11.02 3.10 11.09
CA ASP A 49 -9.78 3.16 11.88
C ASP A 49 -8.58 3.50 10.99
N GLU A 50 -8.60 4.73 10.46
CA GLU A 50 -7.60 5.27 9.54
C GLU A 50 -7.08 6.62 10.01
N TRP A 51 -5.74 6.76 10.04
CA TRP A 51 -5.10 7.90 10.67
C TRP A 51 -3.93 8.41 9.84
N ASN A 52 -3.92 9.70 9.57
CA ASN A 52 -2.82 10.39 8.93
C ASN A 52 -1.60 10.47 9.86
N TYR A 53 -0.42 10.26 9.32
CA TYR A 53 0.82 10.54 10.05
C TYR A 53 1.10 12.05 10.16
N THR A 54 1.92 12.41 11.14
CA THR A 54 2.34 13.80 11.32
C THR A 54 3.23 14.27 10.16
N PRO A 55 3.22 15.57 9.80
CA PRO A 55 4.07 16.12 8.75
C PRO A 55 5.57 15.86 8.96
N ASP A 56 6.05 15.92 10.20
CA ASP A 56 7.44 15.65 10.53
C ASP A 56 7.81 14.19 10.28
N PHE A 57 6.91 13.27 10.61
CA PHE A 57 7.13 11.84 10.32
C PHE A 57 7.08 11.55 8.82
N ILE A 58 6.18 12.17 8.07
CA ILE A 58 6.12 12.06 6.60
C ILE A 58 7.44 12.51 5.99
N LYS A 59 8.01 13.61 6.46
CA LYS A 59 9.30 14.11 6.01
C LYS A 59 10.44 13.12 6.29
N TRP A 60 10.50 12.55 7.48
CA TRP A 60 11.47 11.50 7.83
C TRP A 60 11.30 10.26 6.94
N PHE A 61 10.08 9.78 6.82
CA PHE A 61 9.76 8.59 6.03
C PHE A 61 10.10 8.76 4.54
N SER A 62 9.88 9.95 3.98
CA SER A 62 10.26 10.26 2.60
C SER A 62 11.76 10.08 2.34
N GLN A 63 12.60 10.38 3.34
CA GLN A 63 14.03 10.14 3.25
C GLN A 63 14.37 8.65 3.37
N ALA A 64 13.69 7.94 4.27
CA ALA A 64 13.92 6.52 4.49
C ALA A 64 13.61 5.65 3.24
N ILE A 65 12.59 6.01 2.46
CA ILE A 65 12.20 5.25 1.26
C ILE A 65 12.83 5.76 -0.04
N ARG A 66 13.63 6.85 -0.01
CA ARG A 66 14.17 7.48 -1.22
C ARG A 66 14.86 6.50 -2.16
N GLY A 67 15.73 5.63 -1.64
CA GLY A 67 16.43 4.64 -2.46
C GLY A 67 15.48 3.68 -3.18
N LYS A 68 14.45 3.21 -2.48
CA LYS A 68 13.43 2.32 -3.07
C LYS A 68 12.59 3.03 -4.13
N LEU A 69 12.23 4.27 -3.89
CA LEU A 69 11.51 5.05 -4.90
C LEU A 69 12.37 5.31 -6.14
N ASP A 70 13.65 5.65 -5.97
CA ASP A 70 14.58 5.85 -7.09
C ASP A 70 14.71 4.58 -7.95
N GLU A 71 14.78 3.39 -7.33
CA GLU A 71 14.80 2.10 -8.02
C GLU A 71 13.50 1.88 -8.81
N TYR A 72 12.35 2.12 -8.18
CA TYR A 72 11.06 1.98 -8.84
C TYR A 72 10.90 2.94 -10.02
N MET A 73 11.31 4.19 -9.88
CA MET A 73 11.22 5.18 -10.94
C MET A 73 12.08 4.83 -12.16
N GLN A 74 13.23 4.18 -11.96
CA GLN A 74 14.02 3.65 -13.07
C GLN A 74 13.28 2.52 -13.80
N ILE A 75 12.59 1.64 -13.07
CA ILE A 75 11.78 0.56 -13.63
C ILE A 75 10.61 1.15 -14.44
N TRP A 76 9.89 2.11 -13.84
CA TRP A 76 8.74 2.74 -14.48
C TRP A 76 9.16 3.57 -15.70
N GLY A 77 10.23 4.34 -15.61
CA GLY A 77 10.79 5.07 -16.75
C GLY A 77 11.09 4.16 -17.93
N LYS A 78 11.74 3.02 -17.70
CA LYS A 78 11.98 2.01 -18.75
C LYS A 78 10.69 1.46 -19.33
N HIS A 79 9.68 1.20 -18.51
CA HIS A 79 8.37 0.73 -18.96
C HIS A 79 7.67 1.77 -19.87
N GLN A 80 7.85 3.07 -19.58
CA GLN A 80 7.32 4.19 -20.38
C GLN A 80 8.22 4.60 -21.56
N GLY A 81 9.36 3.93 -21.76
CA GLY A 81 10.35 4.35 -22.75
C GLY A 81 11.05 5.67 -22.42
N GLN A 82 11.08 6.04 -21.16
CA GLN A 82 11.66 7.28 -20.63
C GLN A 82 12.88 7.01 -19.75
N THR A 83 13.75 8.01 -19.62
CA THR A 83 14.89 7.95 -18.70
C THR A 83 14.59 8.78 -17.45
N TYR A 84 14.58 8.11 -16.30
CA TYR A 84 14.45 8.78 -15.00
C TYR A 84 15.81 9.35 -14.55
N ASN A 85 15.85 10.64 -14.26
CA ASN A 85 17.01 11.30 -13.70
C ASN A 85 16.74 11.68 -12.23
N LYS A 86 17.19 10.85 -11.29
CA LYS A 86 17.00 11.05 -9.86
C LYS A 86 17.55 12.36 -9.29
N TRP A 87 18.55 12.96 -9.92
CA TRP A 87 19.15 14.20 -9.47
C TRP A 87 18.37 15.46 -9.86
N LEU A 88 17.54 15.35 -10.91
CA LEU A 88 16.70 16.44 -11.40
C LEU A 88 15.23 16.27 -11.01
N SER A 89 14.87 15.14 -10.41
CA SER A 89 13.49 14.85 -10.06
C SER A 89 13.23 15.26 -8.62
N TYR A 90 12.31 16.21 -8.46
CA TYR A 90 11.72 16.56 -7.18
C TYR A 90 10.44 15.76 -6.99
N TRP A 91 10.21 15.27 -5.77
CA TRP A 91 8.97 14.60 -5.38
C TRP A 91 8.71 14.78 -3.89
N TYR A 92 7.48 14.61 -3.50
CA TYR A 92 7.08 14.60 -2.10
C TYR A 92 5.94 13.60 -1.87
N ILE A 93 5.81 13.14 -0.63
CA ILE A 93 4.65 12.37 -0.20
C ILE A 93 3.56 13.38 0.10
N ASP A 94 2.45 13.30 -0.64
CA ASP A 94 1.28 14.18 -0.48
C ASP A 94 0.47 13.79 0.75
N ASN A 95 0.21 12.49 0.90
CA ASN A 95 -0.46 11.93 2.05
C ASN A 95 0.15 10.58 2.45
N LEU A 96 0.10 10.28 3.73
CA LEU A 96 0.56 9.04 4.33
C LEU A 96 -0.36 8.70 5.49
N TRP A 97 -0.98 7.53 5.45
CA TRP A 97 -1.91 7.11 6.49
C TRP A 97 -1.76 5.63 6.84
N VAL A 98 -2.09 5.28 8.10
CA VAL A 98 -2.15 3.92 8.59
C VAL A 98 -3.59 3.45 8.64
N ASN A 99 -3.81 2.18 8.26
CA ASN A 99 -5.11 1.50 8.27
C ASN A 99 -5.06 0.34 9.25
N TYR A 100 -5.97 0.31 10.21
CA TYR A 100 -6.22 -0.80 11.13
C TYR A 100 -7.50 -1.52 10.70
N MET A 101 -7.40 -2.28 9.63
CA MET A 101 -8.53 -2.96 9.00
C MET A 101 -9.00 -4.14 9.84
N GLN A 102 -10.30 -4.21 10.11
CA GLN A 102 -10.97 -5.25 10.89
C GLN A 102 -11.74 -6.23 10.00
N GLN A 103 -12.30 -7.27 10.62
CA GLN A 103 -13.20 -8.20 9.91
C GLN A 103 -14.36 -7.45 9.23
N HIS A 104 -14.71 -7.86 8.02
CA HIS A 104 -15.75 -7.29 7.17
C HIS A 104 -15.44 -5.91 6.56
N ASP A 105 -14.37 -5.25 6.98
CA ASP A 105 -13.91 -4.04 6.30
C ASP A 105 -13.48 -4.35 4.87
N CYS A 106 -13.65 -3.39 4.00
CA CYS A 106 -13.15 -3.46 2.62
C CYS A 106 -12.73 -2.09 2.13
N ASN A 107 -11.81 -2.09 1.20
CA ASN A 107 -11.58 -0.93 0.36
C ASN A 107 -12.11 -1.25 -1.03
N PRO A 108 -13.20 -0.61 -1.49
CA PRO A 108 -13.79 -0.90 -2.80
C PRO A 108 -12.82 -0.59 -3.94
N LEU A 109 -13.15 -1.00 -5.15
CA LEU A 109 -12.33 -0.75 -6.33
C LEU A 109 -12.19 0.76 -6.56
N HIS A 110 -10.94 1.24 -6.55
CA HIS A 110 -10.62 2.66 -6.70
C HIS A 110 -9.20 2.86 -7.29
N ASP A 111 -8.87 4.06 -7.61
CA ASP A 111 -7.54 4.55 -7.92
C ASP A 111 -7.23 5.81 -7.07
N HIS A 112 -6.05 6.37 -7.22
CA HIS A 112 -5.63 7.57 -6.50
C HIS A 112 -5.20 8.69 -7.44
N THR A 113 -5.31 9.90 -6.94
CA THR A 113 -4.61 11.05 -7.49
C THR A 113 -3.12 10.98 -7.14
N GLY A 114 -2.28 11.64 -7.93
CA GLY A 114 -0.83 11.60 -7.74
C GLY A 114 -0.11 10.87 -8.86
N THR A 115 1.16 10.60 -8.67
CA THR A 115 1.99 9.93 -9.68
C THR A 115 2.21 8.44 -9.32
N ILE A 116 2.60 8.20 -8.07
CA ILE A 116 2.87 6.86 -7.53
C ILE A 116 2.07 6.68 -6.25
N SER A 117 1.45 5.53 -6.10
CA SER A 117 0.88 5.08 -4.84
C SER A 117 1.66 3.90 -4.28
N PHE A 118 1.54 3.68 -2.99
CA PHE A 118 2.19 2.55 -2.35
C PHE A 118 1.38 1.97 -1.19
N ILE A 119 1.67 0.70 -0.87
CA ILE A 119 1.12 -0.04 0.27
C ILE A 119 2.26 -0.75 1.00
N ILE A 120 2.28 -0.67 2.33
CA ILE A 120 3.22 -1.36 3.21
C ILE A 120 2.43 -2.16 4.23
N TYR A 121 2.81 -3.41 4.47
CA TYR A 121 2.18 -4.23 5.52
C TYR A 121 3.04 -4.22 6.78
N LEU A 122 2.41 -3.91 7.93
CA LEU A 122 3.10 -3.78 9.20
C LEU A 122 3.03 -5.05 10.06
N ASN A 123 2.11 -5.97 9.77
CA ASN A 123 1.98 -7.24 10.48
C ASN A 123 1.70 -8.41 9.54
N ASP A 124 1.94 -9.61 10.04
CA ASP A 124 1.49 -10.85 9.42
C ASP A 124 0.11 -11.22 9.94
N VAL A 125 -0.73 -11.79 9.07
CA VAL A 125 -2.10 -12.24 9.38
C VAL A 125 -2.33 -13.65 8.81
N PRO A 126 -1.67 -14.68 9.38
CA PRO A 126 -1.72 -16.05 8.85
C PRO A 126 -3.13 -16.66 8.87
N GLU A 127 -4.02 -16.13 9.73
CA GLU A 127 -5.43 -16.54 9.83
C GLU A 127 -6.18 -16.38 8.52
N LEU A 128 -5.84 -15.37 7.72
CA LEU A 128 -6.47 -15.11 6.42
C LEU A 128 -6.14 -16.19 5.39
N LYS A 129 -4.96 -16.83 5.48
CA LYS A 129 -4.64 -18.01 4.65
C LYS A 129 -5.53 -19.19 5.02
N THR A 130 -5.74 -19.40 6.32
CA THR A 130 -6.62 -20.44 6.84
C THR A 130 -8.08 -20.17 6.45
N GLU A 131 -8.52 -18.92 6.47
CA GLU A 131 -9.84 -18.51 6.03
C GLU A 131 -10.13 -18.92 4.58
N LYS A 132 -9.18 -18.66 3.67
CA LYS A 132 -9.32 -19.10 2.26
C LYS A 132 -9.55 -20.60 2.16
N GLN A 133 -8.82 -21.39 2.95
CA GLN A 133 -8.97 -22.85 2.97
C GLN A 133 -10.33 -23.28 3.53
N ARG A 134 -10.78 -22.68 4.64
CA ARG A 134 -12.07 -23.01 5.29
C ARG A 134 -13.28 -22.69 4.40
N LEU A 135 -13.21 -21.62 3.64
CA LEU A 135 -14.29 -21.18 2.77
C LEU A 135 -14.38 -22.02 1.48
N ASN A 136 -13.49 -23.02 1.30
CA ASN A 136 -13.40 -23.81 0.06
C ASN A 136 -13.43 -22.92 -1.19
N LEU A 137 -12.84 -21.73 -1.09
CA LEU A 137 -12.78 -20.84 -2.24
C LEU A 137 -12.02 -21.54 -3.34
N THR A 138 -12.63 -21.58 -4.52
CA THR A 138 -12.00 -22.16 -5.71
C THR A 138 -10.64 -21.51 -5.93
N ASN A 139 -9.73 -22.17 -6.63
CA ASN A 139 -8.41 -21.62 -6.94
C ASN A 139 -8.48 -20.23 -7.60
N ASN A 140 -9.62 -19.86 -8.17
CA ASN A 140 -9.90 -18.56 -8.80
C ASN A 140 -10.67 -17.58 -7.89
N GLY A 141 -11.01 -17.96 -6.65
CA GLY A 141 -11.65 -17.06 -5.69
C GLY A 141 -10.66 -16.04 -5.12
N PRO A 142 -11.13 -14.84 -4.73
CA PRO A 142 -10.28 -13.82 -4.14
C PRO A 142 -9.66 -14.30 -2.82
N ILE A 143 -8.47 -13.83 -2.53
CA ILE A 143 -7.77 -14.16 -1.27
C ILE A 143 -8.21 -13.16 -0.19
N PRO A 144 -8.83 -13.59 0.91
CA PRO A 144 -9.25 -12.70 1.99
C PRO A 144 -8.09 -11.82 2.49
N GLY A 145 -8.36 -10.52 2.64
CA GLY A 145 -7.39 -9.52 3.12
C GLY A 145 -6.28 -9.14 2.14
N SER A 146 -6.25 -9.72 0.93
CA SER A 146 -5.28 -9.34 -0.09
C SER A 146 -5.58 -7.96 -0.69
N VAL A 147 -4.56 -7.28 -1.20
CA VAL A 147 -4.76 -6.24 -2.20
C VAL A 147 -4.87 -6.89 -3.58
N MET A 148 -5.91 -6.52 -4.31
CA MET A 148 -6.17 -7.01 -5.66
C MET A 148 -6.09 -5.84 -6.64
N PHE A 149 -5.20 -5.95 -7.61
CA PHE A 149 -5.05 -5.03 -8.72
C PHE A 149 -5.76 -5.58 -9.96
N THR A 150 -6.38 -4.70 -10.72
CA THR A 150 -7.06 -5.07 -11.97
C THR A 150 -6.56 -4.23 -13.13
N HIS A 151 -6.38 -4.87 -14.28
CA HIS A 151 -6.04 -4.21 -15.53
C HIS A 151 -6.60 -5.01 -16.71
N ASN A 152 -7.41 -4.36 -17.54
CA ASN A 152 -8.22 -5.05 -18.55
C ASN A 152 -9.04 -6.18 -17.89
N ASP A 153 -8.99 -7.39 -18.42
CA ASP A 153 -9.73 -8.55 -17.88
C ASP A 153 -8.87 -9.42 -16.91
N GLU A 154 -7.70 -8.92 -16.54
CA GLU A 154 -6.79 -9.63 -15.63
C GLU A 154 -6.81 -9.06 -14.22
N ARG A 155 -6.50 -9.90 -13.24
CA ARG A 155 -6.30 -9.50 -11.85
C ARG A 155 -5.03 -10.10 -11.28
N LYS A 156 -4.39 -9.37 -10.35
CA LYS A 156 -3.29 -9.87 -9.53
C LYS A 156 -3.57 -9.57 -8.08
N GLU A 157 -3.33 -10.56 -7.23
CA GLU A 157 -3.57 -10.47 -5.79
C GLU A 157 -2.26 -10.67 -5.04
N PHE A 158 -2.06 -9.85 -4.01
CA PHE A 158 -0.90 -9.92 -3.15
C PHE A 158 -1.35 -10.06 -1.71
N PHE A 159 -0.96 -11.17 -1.10
CA PHE A 159 -1.27 -11.46 0.29
C PHE A 159 -0.48 -10.55 1.23
N PRO A 160 -1.09 -9.99 2.30
CA PRO A 160 -0.39 -9.20 3.29
C PRO A 160 0.70 -10.01 3.98
N SER A 161 1.91 -9.46 4.00
CA SER A 161 3.05 -10.05 4.71
C SER A 161 3.90 -8.91 5.26
N LYS A 162 4.24 -8.98 6.53
CA LYS A 162 5.01 -7.94 7.23
C LYS A 162 6.26 -7.56 6.46
N GLY A 163 6.49 -6.27 6.34
CA GLY A 163 7.62 -5.68 5.63
C GLY A 163 7.45 -5.60 4.12
N HIS A 164 6.46 -6.24 3.50
CA HIS A 164 6.22 -6.08 2.07
C HIS A 164 5.82 -4.64 1.74
N PHE A 165 6.47 -4.09 0.73
CA PHE A 165 6.27 -2.75 0.22
C PHE A 165 6.00 -2.82 -1.28
N TYR A 166 4.84 -2.33 -1.70
CA TYR A 166 4.39 -2.30 -3.10
C TYR A 166 4.33 -0.88 -3.59
N LEU A 167 4.98 -0.60 -4.72
CA LEU A 167 4.88 0.68 -5.45
C LEU A 167 4.23 0.44 -6.81
N PHE A 168 3.33 1.35 -7.20
CA PHE A 168 2.58 1.24 -8.44
C PHE A 168 2.10 2.63 -8.91
N PRO A 169 1.79 2.81 -10.21
CA PRO A 169 1.21 4.06 -10.70
C PRO A 169 -0.13 4.34 -10.03
N SER A 170 -0.37 5.57 -9.58
CA SER A 170 -1.55 5.93 -8.79
C SER A 170 -2.88 5.64 -9.48
N ASN A 171 -2.94 5.72 -10.81
CA ASN A 171 -4.12 5.40 -11.62
C ASN A 171 -4.37 3.89 -11.81
N THR A 172 -3.64 3.02 -11.11
CA THR A 172 -3.86 1.57 -11.16
C THR A 172 -5.04 1.20 -10.30
N LEU A 173 -6.10 0.67 -10.91
CA LEU A 173 -7.30 0.22 -10.18
C LEU A 173 -6.97 -0.93 -9.24
N HIS A 174 -7.36 -0.79 -7.98
CA HIS A 174 -7.13 -1.79 -6.95
C HIS A 174 -8.21 -1.76 -5.87
N MET A 175 -8.29 -2.84 -5.11
CA MET A 175 -9.19 -2.98 -3.97
C MET A 175 -8.56 -3.82 -2.87
N VAL A 176 -9.09 -3.74 -1.65
CA VAL A 176 -8.77 -4.69 -0.59
C VAL A 176 -9.93 -5.66 -0.41
N VAL A 177 -9.62 -6.95 -0.53
CA VAL A 177 -10.63 -8.01 -0.39
C VAL A 177 -11.05 -8.11 1.08
N PRO A 178 -12.36 -8.05 1.40
CA PRO A 178 -12.85 -8.20 2.76
C PRO A 178 -12.53 -9.60 3.31
N TYR A 179 -12.50 -9.73 4.63
CA TYR A 179 -12.27 -11.00 5.33
C TYR A 179 -13.19 -11.13 6.55
N LYS A 180 -13.30 -12.35 7.08
CA LYS A 180 -14.20 -12.68 8.20
C LYS A 180 -13.47 -13.10 9.48
N SER A 181 -12.15 -13.35 9.39
CA SER A 181 -11.35 -13.69 10.55
C SER A 181 -11.28 -12.52 11.52
N ASP A 182 -11.34 -12.81 12.82
CA ASP A 182 -11.23 -11.81 13.88
C ASP A 182 -9.74 -11.46 14.10
N VAL A 183 -9.19 -10.70 13.20
CA VAL A 183 -7.80 -10.23 13.21
C VAL A 183 -7.74 -8.79 12.70
N THR A 184 -6.76 -8.03 13.19
CA THR A 184 -6.47 -6.70 12.66
C THR A 184 -5.35 -6.79 11.64
N ARG A 185 -5.63 -6.37 10.40
CA ARG A 185 -4.63 -6.21 9.35
C ARG A 185 -4.16 -4.76 9.33
N ILE A 186 -2.86 -4.55 9.59
CA ILE A 186 -2.29 -3.21 9.67
C ILE A 186 -1.49 -2.94 8.40
N SER A 187 -1.83 -1.85 7.71
CA SER A 187 -1.10 -1.40 6.53
C SER A 187 -0.93 0.12 6.53
N VAL A 188 0.11 0.57 5.84
CA VAL A 188 0.34 2.00 5.57
C VAL A 188 0.18 2.21 4.07
N SER A 189 -0.54 3.24 3.70
CA SER A 189 -0.69 3.67 2.32
C SER A 189 -0.27 5.12 2.16
N GLY A 190 0.09 5.50 0.96
CA GLY A 190 0.45 6.89 0.66
C GLY A 190 0.55 7.14 -0.84
N ASN A 191 0.52 8.43 -1.17
CA ASN A 191 0.62 8.92 -2.54
C ASN A 191 1.82 9.86 -2.68
N ILE A 192 2.52 9.73 -3.79
CA ILE A 192 3.70 10.51 -4.14
C ILE A 192 3.38 11.33 -5.38
N ILE A 193 3.76 12.61 -5.32
CA ILE A 193 3.61 13.55 -6.44
C ILE A 193 5.00 13.90 -6.97
N PHE A 194 5.12 13.84 -8.28
CA PHE A 194 6.20 14.45 -9.05
C PHE A 194 5.61 15.70 -9.71
N PRO A 195 5.88 16.90 -9.19
CA PRO A 195 5.43 18.13 -9.80
C PRO A 195 5.97 18.27 -11.23
N THR A 196 5.11 18.64 -12.15
CA THR A 196 5.47 18.97 -13.55
C THR A 196 6.10 20.35 -13.64
#